data_69466929a409a39724920a82b75eae31
#
_entry.id   69466929a409a39724920a82b75eae31
#
_cell.length_a   1.000
_cell.length_b   1.000
_cell.length_c   1.000
_cell.angle_alpha   90.00
_cell.angle_beta   90.00
_cell.angle_gamma   90.00
#
_symmetry.space_group_name_H-M   'P 1'
#
loop_
_entity.id
_entity.type
_entity.pdbx_description
1 polymer ?
#
loop_
_entity_poly.entity_id
_entity_poly.type
_entity_poly.pdbx_seq_one_letter_code
_entity_poly.pdbx_strand_id
1 'polypeptide(L)'
;ESNGTYTNGERRIQRIRKALDPPGQAKEDWLIVAELAEAMGHPIVSSRNVSDIWDEMAALTPNFAGINYERLESPEAIQWPAPSPDHPGTMVMHDTVFNRGRGHFAAPGFEEPNEKTSSDYPFIMITGRHLFHYNAGTQTRRTPLNEYSSTDYLEIHPDDATGLGIDDGSSVWLSSPRKKIKMVAKHSTELRRGNLFTTFHFPEIGLNGVLSSSADGLTGCPEFKVQAVNIESAK
;
A
#
# COMPACT_ATOMS: atom_id res chain seq x y z
N GLU A 1 -18.92 -0.32 5.68
CA GLU A 1 -19.25 -1.30 6.74
C GLU A 1 -18.99 -0.76 8.15
N SER A 2 -18.34 0.41 8.30
CA SER A 2 -18.16 1.05 9.61
C SER A 2 -18.35 2.55 9.56
N ASN A 3 -18.57 3.16 10.73
CA ASN A 3 -18.44 4.59 10.94
C ASN A 3 -17.01 4.93 11.33
N GLY A 4 -16.61 6.19 11.11
CA GLY A 4 -15.29 6.64 11.51
C GLY A 4 -14.84 7.88 10.78
N THR A 5 -13.53 8.00 10.59
CA THR A 5 -12.90 9.09 9.84
C THR A 5 -11.80 8.54 8.93
N TYR A 6 -11.60 9.21 7.79
CA TYR A 6 -10.42 9.05 6.96
C TYR A 6 -9.69 10.37 6.79
N THR A 7 -8.37 10.28 6.71
CA THR A 7 -7.55 11.42 6.32
C THR A 7 -7.07 11.22 4.89
N ASN A 8 -7.36 12.17 4.00
CA ASN A 8 -6.93 12.11 2.61
C ASN A 8 -5.48 12.60 2.41
N GLY A 9 -4.99 12.54 1.18
CA GLY A 9 -3.64 12.99 0.82
C GLY A 9 -3.38 14.49 1.04
N GLU A 10 -4.43 15.31 1.18
CA GLU A 10 -4.36 16.74 1.51
C GLU A 10 -4.43 17.00 3.02
N ARG A 11 -4.35 15.97 3.85
CA ARG A 11 -4.50 16.07 5.30
C ARG A 11 -5.91 16.49 5.76
N ARG A 12 -6.93 16.33 4.89
CA ARG A 12 -8.33 16.57 5.27
C ARG A 12 -8.89 15.38 6.02
N ILE A 13 -9.38 15.61 7.21
CA ILE A 13 -10.08 14.62 8.00
C ILE A 13 -11.56 14.67 7.63
N GLN A 14 -12.09 13.54 7.19
CA GLN A 14 -13.43 13.39 6.65
C GLN A 14 -14.19 12.30 7.38
N ARG A 15 -15.49 12.54 7.65
CA ARG A 15 -16.38 11.52 8.20
C ARG A 15 -16.67 10.44 7.16
N ILE A 16 -16.57 9.20 7.59
CA ILE A 16 -17.19 8.06 6.89
C ILE A 16 -18.43 7.62 7.66
N ARG A 17 -19.42 7.22 6.90
CA ARG A 17 -20.69 6.74 7.41
C ARG A 17 -20.96 5.34 6.90
N LYS A 18 -21.34 4.46 7.80
CA LYS A 18 -21.70 3.10 7.46
C LYS A 18 -22.82 3.08 6.44
N ALA A 19 -22.57 2.44 5.30
CA ALA A 19 -23.54 2.27 4.21
C ALA A 19 -24.13 0.86 4.17
N LEU A 20 -23.37 -0.15 4.58
CA LEU A 20 -23.76 -1.56 4.57
C LEU A 20 -23.38 -2.21 5.89
N ASP A 21 -24.09 -3.26 6.26
CA ASP A 21 -23.69 -4.10 7.38
C ASP A 21 -22.50 -4.98 7.00
N PRO A 22 -21.57 -5.28 7.93
CA PRO A 22 -20.53 -6.26 7.68
C PRO A 22 -21.13 -7.62 7.33
N PRO A 23 -20.56 -8.36 6.36
CA PRO A 23 -21.10 -9.65 5.95
C PRO A 23 -20.88 -10.74 6.99
N GLY A 24 -21.90 -11.55 7.25
CA GLY A 24 -21.82 -12.72 8.12
C GLY A 24 -21.42 -12.36 9.56
N GLN A 25 -20.27 -12.87 10.00
CA GLN A 25 -19.72 -12.60 11.35
C GLN A 25 -18.60 -11.57 11.35
N ALA A 26 -18.37 -10.87 10.25
CA ALA A 26 -17.38 -9.79 10.20
C ALA A 26 -17.78 -8.65 11.14
N LYS A 27 -16.77 -8.02 11.73
CA LYS A 27 -16.94 -6.89 12.66
C LYS A 27 -16.12 -5.70 12.18
N GLU A 28 -16.48 -4.53 12.71
CA GLU A 28 -15.68 -3.32 12.50
C GLU A 28 -14.30 -3.49 13.13
N ASP A 29 -13.24 -3.02 12.47
CA ASP A 29 -11.83 -3.26 12.87
C ASP A 29 -11.55 -2.80 14.30
N TRP A 30 -12.07 -1.62 14.69
CA TRP A 30 -11.90 -1.11 16.04
C TRP A 30 -12.55 -2.02 17.10
N LEU A 31 -13.70 -2.64 16.77
CA LEU A 31 -14.40 -3.55 17.67
C LEU A 31 -13.60 -4.86 17.84
N ILE A 32 -12.99 -5.38 16.78
CA ILE A 32 -12.10 -6.54 16.83
C ILE A 32 -10.92 -6.28 17.78
N VAL A 33 -10.31 -5.10 17.67
CA VAL A 33 -9.18 -4.71 18.54
C VAL A 33 -9.65 -4.55 19.99
N ALA A 34 -10.81 -3.92 20.21
CA ALA A 34 -11.36 -3.74 21.55
C ALA A 34 -11.72 -5.08 22.23
N GLU A 35 -12.35 -6.00 21.51
CA GLU A 35 -12.70 -7.33 22.03
C GLU A 35 -11.44 -8.18 22.31
N LEU A 36 -10.40 -8.04 21.49
CA LEU A 36 -9.12 -8.71 21.73
C LEU A 36 -8.47 -8.20 23.02
N ALA A 37 -8.44 -6.88 23.21
CA ALA A 37 -7.89 -6.24 24.41
C ALA A 37 -8.68 -6.68 25.68
N GLU A 38 -10.00 -6.72 25.58
CA GLU A 38 -10.86 -7.23 26.68
C GLU A 38 -10.56 -8.69 27.00
N ALA A 39 -10.43 -9.55 25.98
CA ALA A 39 -10.07 -10.97 26.16
C ALA A 39 -8.67 -11.17 26.78
N MET A 40 -7.76 -10.22 26.57
CA MET A 40 -6.43 -10.19 27.20
C MET A 40 -6.45 -9.59 28.62
N GLY A 41 -7.61 -9.17 29.15
CA GLY A 41 -7.74 -8.54 30.46
C GLY A 41 -7.33 -7.07 30.52
N HIS A 42 -7.18 -6.41 29.36
CA HIS A 42 -6.76 -5.01 29.24
C HIS A 42 -7.75 -4.22 28.37
N PRO A 43 -8.99 -3.96 28.83
CA PRO A 43 -9.97 -3.21 28.04
C PRO A 43 -9.42 -1.81 27.73
N ILE A 44 -9.34 -1.48 26.44
CA ILE A 44 -8.78 -0.21 25.95
C ILE A 44 -9.83 0.80 25.52
N VAL A 45 -11.09 0.40 25.42
CA VAL A 45 -12.20 1.26 25.03
C VAL A 45 -13.29 1.18 26.07
N SER A 46 -13.55 2.30 26.74
CA SER A 46 -14.59 2.40 27.78
C SER A 46 -16.00 2.54 27.19
N SER A 47 -16.12 2.97 25.94
CA SER A 47 -17.40 3.06 25.21
C SER A 47 -17.28 2.37 23.84
N ARG A 48 -18.42 1.96 23.29
CA ARG A 48 -18.50 1.33 21.95
C ARG A 48 -18.90 2.34 20.88
N ASN A 49 -18.38 3.55 20.98
CA ASN A 49 -18.68 4.64 20.06
C ASN A 49 -17.39 5.18 19.42
N VAL A 50 -17.36 5.22 18.11
CA VAL A 50 -16.19 5.70 17.34
C VAL A 50 -15.88 7.18 17.55
N SER A 51 -16.86 8.00 17.99
CA SER A 51 -16.58 9.40 18.37
C SER A 51 -15.72 9.49 19.63
N ASP A 52 -15.94 8.62 20.61
CA ASP A 52 -15.16 8.63 21.85
C ASP A 52 -13.72 8.18 21.61
N ILE A 53 -13.53 7.24 20.67
CA ILE A 53 -12.19 6.85 20.22
C ILE A 53 -11.47 8.03 19.56
N TRP A 54 -12.21 8.80 18.74
CA TRP A 54 -11.68 10.02 18.13
C TRP A 54 -11.31 11.06 19.20
N ASP A 55 -12.17 11.31 20.15
CA ASP A 55 -11.97 12.31 21.19
C ASP A 55 -10.75 11.97 22.06
N GLU A 56 -10.55 10.71 22.41
CA GLU A 56 -9.33 10.23 23.08
C GLU A 56 -8.09 10.46 22.24
N MET A 57 -8.11 10.07 20.96
CA MET A 57 -7.01 10.29 20.03
C MET A 57 -6.70 11.79 19.87
N ALA A 58 -7.70 12.63 19.73
CA ALA A 58 -7.55 14.07 19.61
C ALA A 58 -6.96 14.70 20.88
N ALA A 59 -7.38 14.24 22.06
CA ALA A 59 -6.83 14.70 23.34
C ALA A 59 -5.34 14.36 23.50
N LEU A 60 -4.89 13.24 22.93
CA LEU A 60 -3.47 12.81 22.96
C LEU A 60 -2.63 13.42 21.83
N THR A 61 -3.26 14.05 20.85
CA THR A 61 -2.58 14.54 19.63
C THR A 61 -2.84 16.04 19.45
N PRO A 62 -1.93 16.94 19.87
CA PRO A 62 -2.14 18.39 19.80
C PRO A 62 -2.58 18.90 18.41
N ASN A 63 -2.11 18.27 17.35
CA ASN A 63 -2.50 18.64 15.98
C ASN A 63 -3.97 18.39 15.65
N PHE A 64 -4.67 17.55 16.44
CA PHE A 64 -6.07 17.19 16.24
C PHE A 64 -6.99 17.74 17.33
N ALA A 65 -6.44 18.39 18.35
CA ALA A 65 -7.17 18.79 19.57
C ALA A 65 -8.41 19.66 19.32
N GLY A 66 -8.42 20.41 18.23
CA GLY A 66 -9.58 21.21 17.82
C GLY A 66 -10.55 20.52 16.87
N ILE A 67 -10.38 19.23 16.60
CA ILE A 67 -11.20 18.47 15.64
C ILE A 67 -12.07 17.47 16.42
N ASN A 68 -13.36 17.56 16.26
CA ASN A 68 -14.33 16.62 16.82
C ASN A 68 -15.40 16.24 15.80
N TYR A 69 -16.23 15.27 16.14
CA TYR A 69 -17.25 14.77 15.23
C TYR A 69 -18.29 15.83 14.86
N GLU A 70 -18.65 16.75 15.78
CA GLU A 70 -19.58 17.83 15.49
C GLU A 70 -19.05 18.75 14.38
N ARG A 71 -17.79 19.14 14.46
CA ARG A 71 -17.14 19.95 13.40
C ARG A 71 -17.02 19.20 12.08
N LEU A 72 -16.83 17.88 12.12
CA LEU A 72 -16.73 17.05 10.93
C LEU A 72 -18.08 16.70 10.29
N GLU A 73 -19.22 17.10 10.90
CA GLU A 73 -20.54 17.00 10.23
C GLU A 73 -20.72 18.06 9.15
N SER A 74 -19.97 19.14 9.18
CA SER A 74 -19.89 20.11 8.09
C SER A 74 -19.39 19.42 6.80
N PRO A 75 -19.89 19.79 5.62
CA PRO A 75 -19.35 19.30 4.36
C PRO A 75 -17.90 19.72 4.12
N GLU A 76 -17.41 20.69 4.88
CA GLU A 76 -16.03 21.16 4.83
C GLU A 76 -15.15 20.28 5.72
N ALA A 77 -14.36 19.42 5.09
CA ALA A 77 -13.35 18.63 5.79
C ALA A 77 -12.24 19.53 6.36
N ILE A 78 -11.79 19.23 7.58
CA ILE A 78 -10.79 20.04 8.28
C ILE A 78 -9.38 19.50 7.97
N GLN A 79 -8.51 20.40 7.49
CA GLN A 79 -7.08 20.08 7.31
C GLN A 79 -6.33 20.26 8.64
N TRP A 80 -5.75 19.16 9.13
CA TRP A 80 -4.87 19.26 10.29
C TRP A 80 -3.50 19.88 9.93
N PRO A 81 -2.80 20.53 10.86
CA PRO A 81 -3.12 20.81 12.25
C PRO A 81 -4.32 21.73 12.45
N ALA A 82 -5.11 21.40 13.48
CA ALA A 82 -6.16 22.26 14.01
C ALA A 82 -6.14 22.13 15.55
N PRO A 83 -5.26 22.88 16.24
CA PRO A 83 -4.94 22.67 17.65
C PRO A 83 -6.00 23.22 18.62
N SER A 84 -6.98 23.96 18.15
CA SER A 84 -8.07 24.47 18.97
C SER A 84 -9.42 24.42 18.25
N PRO A 85 -10.54 24.40 18.98
CA PRO A 85 -11.88 24.36 18.39
C PRO A 85 -12.18 25.46 17.38
N ASP A 86 -11.63 26.65 17.57
CA ASP A 86 -11.81 27.80 16.69
C ASP A 86 -10.83 27.85 15.51
N HIS A 87 -9.84 26.95 15.48
CA HIS A 87 -8.85 26.94 14.43
C HIS A 87 -9.44 26.47 13.09
N PRO A 88 -9.31 27.22 11.98
CA PRO A 88 -9.95 26.88 10.71
C PRO A 88 -9.35 25.66 9.99
N GLY A 89 -8.27 25.11 10.52
CA GLY A 89 -7.41 24.14 9.83
C GLY A 89 -6.19 24.80 9.20
N THR A 90 -5.23 24.01 8.77
CA THR A 90 -3.97 24.47 8.20
C THR A 90 -3.86 24.06 6.74
N MET A 91 -4.12 24.98 5.82
CA MET A 91 -4.07 24.72 4.39
C MET A 91 -2.63 24.45 3.91
N VAL A 92 -1.70 25.30 4.32
CA VAL A 92 -0.27 25.22 3.94
C VAL A 92 0.57 24.91 5.19
N MET A 93 1.30 23.81 5.13
CA MET A 93 2.23 23.43 6.20
C MET A 93 3.50 24.26 6.11
N HIS A 94 4.02 24.67 7.29
CA HIS A 94 5.30 25.36 7.37
C HIS A 94 5.38 26.64 6.51
N ASP A 95 4.31 27.41 6.48
CA ASP A 95 4.18 28.60 5.64
C ASP A 95 5.33 29.60 5.85
N THR A 96 5.78 29.79 7.09
CA THR A 96 6.87 30.70 7.41
C THR A 96 8.15 30.01 7.91
N VAL A 97 8.01 29.07 8.82
CA VAL A 97 9.12 28.33 9.42
C VAL A 97 8.74 26.88 9.68
N PHE A 98 9.74 25.99 9.71
CA PHE A 98 9.54 24.63 10.21
C PHE A 98 9.50 24.63 11.75
N ASN A 99 8.94 23.59 12.35
CA ASN A 99 8.88 23.47 13.82
C ASN A 99 10.26 23.53 14.47
N ARG A 100 11.33 23.13 13.77
CA ARG A 100 12.73 23.23 14.20
C ARG A 100 13.44 24.52 13.75
N GLY A 101 12.72 25.50 13.18
CA GLY A 101 13.26 26.72 12.61
C GLY A 101 13.48 26.61 11.10
N ARG A 102 14.72 26.67 10.62
CA ARG A 102 15.01 26.55 9.18
C ARG A 102 14.97 25.08 8.73
N GLY A 103 14.62 24.87 7.47
CA GLY A 103 14.72 23.57 6.82
C GLY A 103 16.16 23.08 6.80
N HIS A 104 16.35 21.78 6.98
CA HIS A 104 17.64 21.12 6.90
C HIS A 104 17.78 20.42 5.55
N PHE A 105 18.82 20.77 4.80
CA PHE A 105 19.19 20.04 3.59
C PHE A 105 20.10 18.88 3.99
N ALA A 106 19.71 17.66 3.62
CA ALA A 106 20.55 16.49 3.72
C ALA A 106 21.08 16.15 2.32
N ALA A 107 22.35 15.80 2.22
CA ALA A 107 22.97 15.33 0.98
C ALA A 107 23.28 13.83 1.14
N PRO A 108 22.29 12.93 0.96
CA PRO A 108 22.54 11.50 1.05
C PRO A 108 23.44 11.06 -0.13
N GLY A 109 24.36 10.13 0.15
CA GLY A 109 25.08 9.41 -0.89
C GLY A 109 24.16 8.44 -1.63
N PHE A 110 24.56 8.04 -2.82
CA PHE A 110 23.92 6.93 -3.52
C PHE A 110 24.39 5.61 -2.90
N GLU A 111 23.43 4.75 -2.56
CA GLU A 111 23.69 3.38 -2.14
C GLU A 111 23.10 2.43 -3.19
N GLU A 112 23.89 1.42 -3.55
CA GLU A 112 23.46 0.36 -4.47
C GLU A 112 22.35 -0.47 -3.82
N PRO A 113 21.37 -0.98 -4.60
CA PRO A 113 20.37 -1.90 -4.08
C PRO A 113 21.04 -3.19 -3.56
N ASN A 114 20.41 -3.81 -2.56
CA ASN A 114 20.93 -5.05 -1.95
C ASN A 114 20.93 -6.22 -2.93
N GLU A 115 19.95 -6.31 -3.84
CA GLU A 115 19.92 -7.33 -4.88
C GLU A 115 20.55 -6.84 -6.19
N LYS A 116 21.45 -7.66 -6.73
CA LYS A 116 22.12 -7.44 -8.02
C LYS A 116 21.88 -8.62 -8.93
N THR A 117 21.81 -8.35 -10.23
CA THR A 117 21.76 -9.42 -11.23
C THR A 117 23.01 -10.31 -11.20
N SER A 118 22.82 -11.55 -11.58
CA SER A 118 23.86 -12.56 -11.71
C SER A 118 23.61 -13.42 -12.95
N SER A 119 24.52 -14.36 -13.26
CA SER A 119 24.28 -15.35 -14.33
C SER A 119 23.02 -16.19 -14.10
N ASP A 120 22.69 -16.48 -12.84
CA ASP A 120 21.54 -17.31 -12.48
C ASP A 120 20.23 -16.50 -12.43
N TYR A 121 20.32 -15.20 -12.14
CA TYR A 121 19.20 -14.27 -12.04
C TYR A 121 19.48 -12.99 -12.83
N PRO A 122 19.40 -13.05 -14.18
CA PRO A 122 19.90 -11.99 -15.06
C PRO A 122 18.94 -10.79 -15.21
N PHE A 123 17.71 -10.90 -14.75
CA PHE A 123 16.70 -9.84 -14.88
C PHE A 123 16.47 -9.09 -13.58
N ILE A 124 16.15 -7.80 -13.70
CA ILE A 124 15.60 -7.01 -12.61
C ILE A 124 14.07 -6.97 -12.74
N MET A 125 13.38 -7.47 -11.74
CA MET A 125 11.92 -7.36 -11.64
C MET A 125 11.51 -6.17 -10.77
N ILE A 126 10.58 -5.40 -11.28
CA ILE A 126 9.93 -4.26 -10.60
C ILE A 126 8.50 -4.65 -10.27
N THR A 127 8.08 -4.47 -9.03
CA THR A 127 6.68 -4.66 -8.66
C THR A 127 5.92 -3.34 -8.68
N GLY A 128 4.64 -3.38 -9.06
CA GLY A 128 3.83 -2.17 -9.14
C GLY A 128 2.34 -2.42 -9.01
N ARG A 129 1.57 -1.46 -9.47
CA ARG A 129 0.12 -1.51 -9.56
C ARG A 129 -0.32 -1.13 -10.96
N HIS A 130 -1.48 -1.60 -11.36
CA HIS A 130 -2.18 -1.07 -12.51
C HIS A 130 -3.51 -0.41 -12.09
N LEU A 131 -4.21 0.17 -13.06
CA LEU A 131 -5.36 1.05 -12.80
C LEU A 131 -6.59 0.31 -12.26
N PHE A 132 -6.74 -0.99 -12.56
CA PHE A 132 -7.99 -1.72 -12.31
C PHE A 132 -8.10 -2.28 -10.90
N HIS A 133 -6.97 -2.51 -10.21
CA HIS A 133 -6.98 -3.10 -8.88
C HIS A 133 -6.24 -2.28 -7.84
N TYR A 134 -6.77 -2.31 -6.61
CA TYR A 134 -6.21 -1.64 -5.47
C TYR A 134 -5.54 -2.64 -4.52
N ASN A 135 -4.26 -2.47 -4.24
CA ASN A 135 -3.44 -3.33 -3.39
C ASN A 135 -3.59 -4.83 -3.75
N ALA A 136 -3.93 -5.68 -2.77
CA ALA A 136 -4.16 -7.12 -2.97
C ALA A 136 -5.50 -7.46 -3.65
N GLY A 137 -6.22 -6.47 -4.17
CA GLY A 137 -7.45 -6.66 -4.93
C GLY A 137 -8.66 -7.14 -4.12
N THR A 138 -8.58 -7.13 -2.79
CA THR A 138 -9.64 -7.68 -1.92
C THR A 138 -11.02 -7.06 -2.14
N GLN A 139 -11.06 -5.79 -2.56
CA GLN A 139 -12.30 -5.09 -2.93
C GLN A 139 -12.53 -5.11 -4.44
N THR A 140 -11.56 -4.66 -5.22
CA THR A 140 -11.72 -4.42 -6.66
C THR A 140 -11.90 -5.70 -7.48
N ARG A 141 -11.35 -6.83 -7.06
CA ARG A 141 -11.55 -8.14 -7.68
C ARG A 141 -12.99 -8.69 -7.51
N ARG A 142 -13.80 -8.08 -6.65
CA ARG A 142 -15.22 -8.39 -6.45
C ARG A 142 -16.15 -7.48 -7.26
N THR A 143 -15.60 -6.72 -8.17
CA THR A 143 -16.31 -5.77 -9.04
C THR A 143 -16.07 -6.12 -10.51
N PRO A 144 -16.82 -5.54 -11.47
CA PRO A 144 -16.56 -5.72 -12.90
C PRO A 144 -15.13 -5.37 -13.35
N LEU A 145 -14.36 -4.63 -12.55
CA LEU A 145 -12.95 -4.34 -12.84
C LEU A 145 -12.10 -5.61 -12.99
N ASN A 146 -12.51 -6.71 -12.37
CA ASN A 146 -11.83 -8.01 -12.51
C ASN A 146 -11.93 -8.59 -13.94
N GLU A 147 -12.89 -8.14 -14.75
CA GLU A 147 -13.02 -8.54 -16.15
C GLU A 147 -11.93 -7.89 -17.04
N TYR A 148 -11.46 -6.70 -16.66
CA TYR A 148 -10.39 -5.99 -17.37
C TYR A 148 -9.00 -6.50 -17.03
N SER A 149 -8.82 -7.08 -15.84
CA SER A 149 -7.57 -7.67 -15.41
C SER A 149 -7.85 -8.80 -14.43
N SER A 150 -7.73 -10.03 -14.90
CA SER A 150 -8.10 -11.24 -14.17
C SER A 150 -6.92 -11.95 -13.51
N THR A 151 -5.68 -11.46 -13.71
CA THR A 151 -4.45 -12.01 -13.14
C THR A 151 -3.33 -10.98 -13.11
N ASP A 152 -2.28 -11.23 -12.32
CA ASP A 152 -1.02 -10.51 -12.46
C ASP A 152 -0.21 -11.13 -13.60
N TYR A 153 0.10 -10.33 -14.61
CA TYR A 153 0.97 -10.72 -15.72
C TYR A 153 2.43 -10.40 -15.38
N LEU A 154 3.34 -11.19 -15.96
CA LEU A 154 4.77 -10.86 -15.99
C LEU A 154 5.08 -10.16 -17.30
N GLU A 155 5.25 -8.85 -17.25
CA GLU A 155 5.58 -8.07 -18.45
C GLU A 155 7.09 -8.20 -18.76
N ILE A 156 7.39 -8.41 -20.03
CA ILE A 156 8.73 -8.60 -20.57
C ILE A 156 8.89 -7.88 -21.92
N HIS A 157 10.07 -7.31 -22.18
CA HIS A 157 10.36 -6.72 -23.47
C HIS A 157 10.33 -7.79 -24.58
N PRO A 158 9.72 -7.55 -25.78
CA PRO A 158 9.60 -8.53 -26.85
C PRO A 158 10.93 -9.16 -27.31
N ASP A 159 12.01 -8.36 -27.36
CA ASP A 159 13.34 -8.89 -27.76
C ASP A 159 13.90 -9.88 -26.74
N ASP A 160 13.68 -9.62 -25.43
CA ASP A 160 14.11 -10.55 -24.38
C ASP A 160 13.27 -11.82 -24.40
N ALA A 161 11.95 -11.68 -24.61
CA ALA A 161 11.03 -12.80 -24.77
C ALA A 161 11.41 -13.70 -25.96
N THR A 162 11.72 -13.08 -27.11
CA THR A 162 12.19 -13.80 -28.32
C THR A 162 13.46 -14.57 -28.04
N GLY A 163 14.43 -13.96 -27.36
CA GLY A 163 15.68 -14.62 -26.97
C GLY A 163 15.52 -15.85 -26.08
N LEU A 164 14.41 -15.90 -25.32
CA LEU A 164 14.06 -16.99 -24.40
C LEU A 164 13.01 -17.96 -24.99
N GLY A 165 12.51 -17.73 -26.20
CA GLY A 165 11.43 -18.52 -26.80
C GLY A 165 10.11 -18.44 -26.03
N ILE A 166 9.78 -17.26 -25.48
CA ILE A 166 8.57 -16.98 -24.73
C ILE A 166 7.59 -16.21 -25.60
N ASP A 167 6.46 -16.82 -25.90
CA ASP A 167 5.37 -16.19 -26.65
C ASP A 167 4.49 -15.32 -25.74
N ASP A 168 3.89 -14.28 -26.30
CA ASP A 168 2.91 -13.47 -25.58
C ASP A 168 1.73 -14.31 -25.12
N GLY A 169 1.31 -14.14 -23.87
CA GLY A 169 0.24 -14.95 -23.24
C GLY A 169 0.68 -16.36 -22.82
N SER A 170 1.90 -16.79 -23.06
CA SER A 170 2.38 -18.12 -22.66
C SER A 170 2.66 -18.20 -21.16
N SER A 171 2.59 -19.43 -20.62
CA SER A 171 2.99 -19.71 -19.24
C SER A 171 4.51 -19.65 -19.08
N VAL A 172 4.96 -19.03 -18.01
CA VAL A 172 6.37 -18.93 -17.64
C VAL A 172 6.62 -19.27 -16.18
N TRP A 173 7.82 -19.69 -15.88
CA TRP A 173 8.32 -19.78 -14.52
C TRP A 173 9.14 -18.54 -14.21
N LEU A 174 8.73 -17.81 -13.16
CA LEU A 174 9.51 -16.75 -12.53
C LEU A 174 10.18 -17.31 -11.30
N SER A 175 11.49 -17.11 -11.16
CA SER A 175 12.26 -17.62 -10.02
C SER A 175 13.21 -16.58 -9.44
N SER A 176 13.39 -16.64 -8.13
CA SER A 176 14.44 -15.97 -7.36
C SER A 176 15.16 -16.99 -6.49
N PRO A 177 16.22 -16.64 -5.75
CA PRO A 177 16.84 -17.55 -4.78
C PRO A 177 15.87 -18.13 -3.74
N ARG A 178 14.70 -17.52 -3.57
CA ARG A 178 13.74 -17.83 -2.51
C ARG A 178 12.57 -18.71 -2.96
N LYS A 179 12.05 -18.45 -4.16
CA LYS A 179 10.88 -19.18 -4.66
C LYS A 179 10.82 -19.16 -6.18
N LYS A 180 10.16 -20.20 -6.73
CA LYS A 180 9.76 -20.30 -8.13
C LYS A 180 8.23 -20.32 -8.19
N ILE A 181 7.63 -19.49 -9.05
CA ILE A 181 6.19 -19.37 -9.24
C ILE A 181 5.84 -19.39 -10.73
N LYS A 182 4.60 -19.77 -11.05
CA LYS A 182 4.10 -19.78 -12.42
C LYS A 182 3.31 -18.52 -12.69
N MET A 183 3.57 -17.87 -13.83
CA MET A 183 2.88 -16.66 -14.26
C MET A 183 2.54 -16.74 -15.75
N VAL A 184 1.81 -15.75 -16.25
CA VAL A 184 1.52 -15.56 -17.68
C VAL A 184 2.38 -14.41 -18.19
N ALA A 185 3.16 -14.63 -19.23
CA ALA A 185 3.97 -13.59 -19.86
C ALA A 185 3.09 -12.63 -20.67
N LYS A 186 3.46 -11.35 -20.64
CA LYS A 186 2.86 -10.32 -21.48
C LYS A 186 3.96 -9.47 -22.09
N HIS A 187 3.96 -9.34 -23.41
CA HIS A 187 4.95 -8.52 -24.10
C HIS A 187 4.64 -7.03 -23.89
N SER A 188 5.66 -6.24 -23.55
CA SER A 188 5.53 -4.80 -23.31
C SER A 188 6.76 -4.05 -23.85
N THR A 189 6.55 -3.16 -24.81
CA THR A 189 7.57 -2.25 -25.33
C THR A 189 7.86 -1.05 -24.42
N GLU A 190 7.07 -0.89 -23.35
CA GLU A 190 7.25 0.13 -22.33
C GLU A 190 8.46 -0.18 -21.43
N LEU A 191 8.84 -1.45 -21.34
CA LEU A 191 9.96 -1.90 -20.53
C LEU A 191 11.29 -1.76 -21.30
N ARG A 192 12.34 -1.45 -20.56
CA ARG A 192 13.71 -1.62 -21.08
C ARG A 192 14.11 -3.09 -21.02
N ARG A 193 14.93 -3.52 -21.97
CA ARG A 193 15.52 -4.87 -21.97
C ARG A 193 16.24 -5.16 -20.65
N GLY A 194 16.16 -6.40 -20.20
CA GLY A 194 16.70 -6.83 -18.92
C GLY A 194 15.81 -6.50 -17.70
N ASN A 195 14.68 -5.79 -17.90
CA ASN A 195 13.73 -5.50 -16.85
C ASN A 195 12.43 -6.28 -17.07
N LEU A 196 11.83 -6.71 -15.97
CA LEU A 196 10.51 -7.30 -15.89
C LEU A 196 9.63 -6.44 -15.00
N PHE A 197 8.31 -6.48 -15.25
CA PHE A 197 7.35 -5.80 -14.39
C PHE A 197 6.19 -6.75 -14.05
N THR A 198 5.70 -6.68 -12.83
CA THR A 198 4.48 -7.37 -12.43
C THR A 198 3.72 -6.61 -11.37
N THR A 199 2.44 -6.93 -11.23
CA THR A 199 1.60 -6.43 -10.15
C THR A 199 1.47 -7.47 -9.03
N PHE A 200 0.83 -7.10 -7.92
CA PHE A 200 0.65 -7.98 -6.75
C PHE A 200 -0.81 -8.02 -6.29
N HIS A 201 -1.73 -7.93 -7.24
CA HIS A 201 -3.16 -7.86 -6.96
C HIS A 201 -3.80 -9.24 -6.72
N PHE A 202 -3.08 -10.32 -7.05
CA PHE A 202 -3.56 -11.71 -6.98
C PHE A 202 -2.66 -12.53 -6.03
N PRO A 203 -2.94 -12.50 -4.69
CA PRO A 203 -2.09 -13.15 -3.68
C PRO A 203 -1.89 -14.64 -3.91
N GLU A 204 -2.84 -15.32 -4.57
CA GLU A 204 -2.78 -16.74 -4.90
C GLU A 204 -1.61 -17.13 -5.82
N ILE A 205 -1.08 -16.19 -6.60
CA ILE A 205 0.13 -16.38 -7.41
C ILE A 205 1.36 -16.56 -6.53
N GLY A 206 1.32 -15.96 -5.34
CA GLY A 206 2.38 -16.12 -4.35
C GLY A 206 3.63 -15.29 -4.65
N LEU A 207 3.49 -14.15 -5.33
CA LEU A 207 4.57 -13.25 -5.71
C LEU A 207 5.44 -12.83 -4.53
N ASN A 208 4.85 -12.56 -3.37
CA ASN A 208 5.60 -12.16 -2.18
C ASN A 208 6.70 -13.16 -1.77
N GLY A 209 6.54 -14.44 -2.12
CA GLY A 209 7.58 -15.44 -1.86
C GLY A 209 8.82 -15.31 -2.75
N VAL A 210 8.73 -14.58 -3.86
CA VAL A 210 9.86 -14.30 -4.76
C VAL A 210 10.64 -13.06 -4.30
N LEU A 211 9.99 -12.15 -3.58
CA LEU A 211 10.57 -10.87 -3.18
C LEU A 211 11.62 -11.03 -2.08
N SER A 212 12.59 -10.10 -2.06
CA SER A 212 13.61 -10.01 -1.02
C SER A 212 13.02 -9.57 0.30
N SER A 213 13.65 -10.00 1.39
CA SER A 213 13.43 -9.45 2.73
C SER A 213 14.28 -8.23 3.03
N SER A 214 15.08 -7.78 2.06
CA SER A 214 15.90 -6.57 2.23
C SER A 214 15.02 -5.35 2.47
N ALA A 215 15.41 -4.56 3.43
CA ALA A 215 14.72 -3.34 3.80
C ALA A 215 15.74 -2.28 4.23
N ASP A 216 15.33 -1.03 4.15
CA ASP A 216 16.15 0.08 4.65
C ASP A 216 16.34 -0.04 6.16
N GLY A 217 17.58 0.19 6.61
CA GLY A 217 17.98 -0.03 8.00
C GLY A 217 17.36 0.97 9.01
N LEU A 218 16.81 2.09 8.54
CA LEU A 218 16.24 3.13 9.41
C LEU A 218 14.72 3.00 9.54
N THR A 219 14.03 2.78 8.43
CA THR A 219 12.56 2.77 8.37
C THR A 219 11.97 1.37 8.22
N GLY A 220 12.80 0.37 7.87
CA GLY A 220 12.33 -0.97 7.53
C GLY A 220 11.54 -1.04 6.23
N CYS A 221 11.64 -0.02 5.36
CA CYS A 221 10.94 0.00 4.08
C CYS A 221 11.49 -1.07 3.12
N PRO A 222 10.67 -2.03 2.63
CA PRO A 222 11.15 -3.11 1.77
C PRO A 222 11.58 -2.65 0.38
N GLU A 223 12.64 -3.24 -0.14
CA GLU A 223 13.14 -3.00 -1.50
C GLU A 223 12.36 -3.77 -2.59
N PHE A 224 11.04 -3.60 -2.69
CA PHE A 224 10.21 -4.35 -3.65
C PHE A 224 10.40 -3.93 -5.12
N LYS A 225 11.18 -2.89 -5.39
CA LYS A 225 11.37 -2.34 -6.74
C LYS A 225 12.63 -2.86 -7.45
N VAL A 226 13.48 -3.59 -6.75
CA VAL A 226 14.70 -4.18 -7.31
C VAL A 226 14.81 -5.63 -6.84
N GLN A 227 14.41 -6.56 -7.70
CA GLN A 227 14.45 -7.99 -7.40
C GLN A 227 15.20 -8.72 -8.51
N ALA A 228 16.30 -9.38 -8.17
CA ALA A 228 17.04 -10.20 -9.13
C ALA A 228 16.30 -11.52 -9.35
N VAL A 229 15.91 -11.80 -10.59
CA VAL A 229 15.09 -12.95 -10.96
C VAL A 229 15.55 -13.60 -12.27
N ASN A 230 15.07 -14.84 -12.46
CA ASN A 230 15.16 -15.55 -13.74
C ASN A 230 13.75 -15.88 -14.26
N ILE A 231 13.63 -15.98 -15.58
CA ILE A 231 12.40 -16.36 -16.27
C ILE A 231 12.68 -17.48 -17.26
N GLU A 232 11.82 -18.49 -17.29
CA GLU A 232 11.91 -19.64 -18.19
C GLU A 232 10.52 -19.95 -18.76
N SER A 233 10.49 -20.49 -20.00
CA SER A 233 9.23 -21.04 -20.54
C SER A 233 8.73 -22.19 -19.66
N ALA A 234 7.40 -22.24 -19.39
CA ALA A 234 6.77 -23.31 -18.63
C ALA A 234 6.10 -24.36 -19.54
N LYS A 235 6.76 -24.66 -20.68
CA LYS A 235 6.31 -25.70 -21.63
C LYS A 235 6.27 -27.07 -20.97
#